data_4e1a2a76477a230a491c54dd32325de2
#
_entry.id   4e1a2a76477a230a491c54dd32325de2
#
_cell.length_a   1.000
_cell.length_b   1.000
_cell.length_c   1.000
_cell.angle_alpha   90.00
_cell.angle_beta   90.00
_cell.angle_gamma   90.00
#
_symmetry.space_group_name_H-M   'P 1'
#
loop_
_entity.id
_entity.type
_entity.pdbx_description
1 polymer ?
#
loop_
_entity_poly.entity_id
_entity_poly.type
_entity_poly.pdbx_seq_one_letter_code
_entity_poly.pdbx_strand_id
1 'polypeptide(L)'
;ATNEQDEASHIADVIGEHLREGASLKDHAVLYRMNAQSNPIETYFARAGIPYRIVGGQRFFDRKEVKDINSYLAIIVNPRDDVRLRRIINEPARKIGMTTIEKIGELAASKGVPMMEIIAHVRDYPELQRAAAALERFYEMYRELCDLSISEPLDVFVGDVIKKSGYEAMLRTEGSQMRLDNLAELKQSVYTYETTCGEECTLEHYLAHVALFTNADLDDPRDQVRLMTVHSAKGLEF
;
A
#
# COMPACT_ATOMS: atom_id res chain seq x y z
N ALA A 1 -19.99 11.42 -14.89
CA ALA A 1 -18.56 11.20 -14.79
C ALA A 1 -18.12 10.25 -15.89
N THR A 2 -16.99 10.51 -16.54
CA THR A 2 -16.44 9.67 -17.60
C THR A 2 -15.43 8.67 -17.07
N ASN A 3 -14.88 8.93 -15.88
CA ASN A 3 -13.96 8.09 -15.15
C ASN A 3 -14.07 8.33 -13.63
N GLU A 4 -13.34 7.56 -12.84
CA GLU A 4 -13.35 7.62 -11.37
C GLU A 4 -12.81 8.93 -10.81
N GLN A 5 -11.87 9.58 -11.51
CA GLN A 5 -11.36 10.90 -11.11
C GLN A 5 -12.39 12.01 -11.33
N ASP A 6 -13.13 11.97 -12.45
CA ASP A 6 -14.22 12.91 -12.71
C ASP A 6 -15.35 12.73 -11.66
N GLU A 7 -15.58 11.48 -11.22
CA GLU A 7 -16.54 11.20 -10.15
C GLU A 7 -16.09 11.83 -8.82
N ALA A 8 -14.84 11.62 -8.43
CA ALA A 8 -14.29 12.20 -7.20
C ALA A 8 -14.27 13.74 -7.23
N SER A 9 -13.92 14.33 -8.38
CA SER A 9 -13.99 15.78 -8.59
C SER A 9 -15.41 16.31 -8.44
N HIS A 10 -16.37 15.65 -9.10
CA HIS A 10 -17.78 16.04 -9.02
C HIS A 10 -18.33 15.97 -7.60
N ILE A 11 -18.00 14.91 -6.84
CA ILE A 11 -18.37 14.80 -5.42
C ILE A 11 -17.82 15.99 -4.63
N ALA A 12 -16.55 16.33 -4.84
CA ALA A 12 -15.92 17.45 -4.15
C ALA A 12 -16.56 18.81 -4.52
N ASP A 13 -16.93 18.99 -5.80
CA ASP A 13 -17.61 20.21 -6.26
C ASP A 13 -18.97 20.40 -5.58
N VAL A 14 -19.77 19.32 -5.51
CA VAL A 14 -21.08 19.32 -4.83
C VAL A 14 -20.92 19.63 -3.34
N ILE A 15 -19.94 19.02 -2.67
CA ILE A 15 -19.64 19.34 -1.27
C ILE A 15 -19.26 20.83 -1.14
N GLY A 16 -18.40 21.33 -2.03
CA GLY A 16 -17.98 22.73 -2.04
C GLY A 16 -19.15 23.71 -2.26
N GLU A 17 -20.16 23.33 -3.04
CA GLU A 17 -21.40 24.11 -3.21
C GLU A 17 -22.21 24.17 -1.92
N HIS A 18 -22.45 23.03 -1.28
CA HIS A 18 -23.17 22.97 -0.02
C HIS A 18 -22.47 23.73 1.12
N LEU A 19 -21.13 23.68 1.16
CA LEU A 19 -20.36 24.46 2.14
C LEU A 19 -20.55 25.98 1.95
N ARG A 20 -20.64 26.47 0.70
CA ARG A 20 -20.93 27.86 0.39
C ARG A 20 -22.34 28.28 0.79
N GLU A 21 -23.27 27.31 0.85
CA GLU A 21 -24.65 27.49 1.32
C GLU A 21 -24.77 27.38 2.85
N GLY A 22 -23.67 27.09 3.57
CA GLY A 22 -23.62 27.05 5.03
C GLY A 22 -23.68 25.67 5.67
N ALA A 23 -23.59 24.59 4.87
CA ALA A 23 -23.45 23.24 5.40
C ALA A 23 -22.03 23.02 5.97
N SER A 24 -21.87 21.99 6.81
CA SER A 24 -20.58 21.53 7.34
C SER A 24 -20.13 20.25 6.64
N LEU A 25 -18.83 19.92 6.66
CA LEU A 25 -18.31 18.67 6.08
C LEU A 25 -18.96 17.42 6.70
N LYS A 26 -19.20 17.45 8.01
CA LYS A 26 -19.86 16.37 8.76
C LYS A 26 -21.29 16.06 8.31
N ASP A 27 -21.92 16.99 7.59
CA ASP A 27 -23.29 16.82 7.07
C ASP A 27 -23.31 16.00 5.78
N HIS A 28 -22.11 15.61 5.27
CA HIS A 28 -21.95 14.85 4.05
C HIS A 28 -21.49 13.43 4.32
N ALA A 29 -22.08 12.48 3.56
CA ALA A 29 -21.66 11.10 3.53
C ALA A 29 -21.57 10.63 2.06
N VAL A 30 -20.45 10.02 1.69
CA VAL A 30 -20.24 9.40 0.38
C VAL A 30 -20.34 7.90 0.54
N LEU A 31 -21.25 7.28 -0.21
CA LEU A 31 -21.53 5.85 -0.15
C LEU A 31 -21.01 5.17 -1.42
N TYR A 32 -20.29 4.08 -1.26
CA TYR A 32 -19.80 3.26 -2.36
C TYR A 32 -20.10 1.78 -2.10
N ARG A 33 -20.05 0.97 -3.16
CA ARG A 33 -20.40 -0.45 -3.08
C ARG A 33 -19.22 -1.30 -2.59
N MET A 34 -18.03 -1.06 -3.11
CA MET A 34 -16.83 -1.85 -2.85
C MET A 34 -15.76 -0.98 -2.19
N ASN A 35 -15.00 -1.57 -1.27
CA ASN A 35 -13.94 -0.86 -0.56
C ASN A 35 -12.88 -0.23 -1.51
N ALA A 36 -12.53 -0.89 -2.61
CA ALA A 36 -11.59 -0.38 -3.60
C ALA A 36 -12.00 1.00 -4.15
N GLN A 37 -13.29 1.25 -4.32
CA GLN A 37 -13.82 2.52 -4.84
C GLN A 37 -13.54 3.73 -3.94
N SER A 38 -13.11 3.54 -2.70
CA SER A 38 -12.72 4.67 -1.84
C SER A 38 -11.43 5.35 -2.30
N ASN A 39 -10.50 4.62 -2.96
CA ASN A 39 -9.17 5.13 -3.27
C ASN A 39 -9.17 6.42 -4.15
N PRO A 40 -9.88 6.50 -5.29
CA PRO A 40 -9.93 7.72 -6.08
C PRO A 40 -10.48 8.91 -5.28
N ILE A 41 -11.50 8.68 -4.44
CA ILE A 41 -12.14 9.70 -3.60
C ILE A 41 -11.17 10.16 -2.51
N GLU A 42 -10.54 9.21 -1.79
CA GLU A 42 -9.54 9.49 -0.75
C GLU A 42 -8.37 10.30 -1.32
N THR A 43 -7.86 9.88 -2.48
CA THR A 43 -6.76 10.55 -3.18
C THR A 43 -7.14 11.99 -3.59
N TYR A 44 -8.34 12.17 -4.14
CA TYR A 44 -8.81 13.51 -4.52
C TYR A 44 -9.00 14.39 -3.29
N PHE A 45 -9.67 13.90 -2.24
CA PHE A 45 -9.92 14.65 -1.02
C PHE A 45 -8.63 15.07 -0.32
N ALA A 46 -7.65 14.16 -0.23
CA ALA A 46 -6.35 14.48 0.36
C ALA A 46 -5.61 15.59 -0.43
N ARG A 47 -5.65 15.55 -1.78
CA ARG A 47 -5.06 16.59 -2.64
C ARG A 47 -5.79 17.93 -2.52
N ALA A 48 -7.12 17.88 -2.41
CA ALA A 48 -7.96 19.07 -2.28
C ALA A 48 -8.01 19.65 -0.85
N GLY A 49 -7.36 18.98 0.12
CA GLY A 49 -7.40 19.37 1.53
C GLY A 49 -8.78 19.21 2.16
N ILE A 50 -9.62 18.30 1.66
CA ILE A 50 -10.95 18.00 2.19
C ILE A 50 -10.81 16.94 3.29
N PRO A 51 -11.05 17.28 4.57
CA PRO A 51 -11.00 16.31 5.66
C PRO A 51 -12.06 15.22 5.52
N TYR A 52 -11.65 13.97 5.69
CA TYR A 52 -12.56 12.83 5.61
C TYR A 52 -12.20 11.74 6.62
N ARG A 53 -13.15 10.85 6.87
CA ARG A 53 -12.93 9.61 7.64
C ARG A 53 -13.62 8.42 7.00
N ILE A 54 -12.99 7.26 7.09
CA ILE A 54 -13.61 5.99 6.70
C ILE A 54 -14.41 5.45 7.88
N VAL A 55 -15.68 5.16 7.66
CA VAL A 55 -16.57 4.57 8.66
C VAL A 55 -16.69 3.06 8.42
N GLY A 56 -16.35 2.27 9.44
CA GLY A 56 -16.43 0.80 9.36
C GLY A 56 -15.33 0.14 8.52
N GLY A 57 -14.22 0.83 8.27
CA GLY A 57 -13.11 0.33 7.45
C GLY A 57 -11.79 1.03 7.74
N GLN A 58 -10.83 0.85 6.84
CA GLN A 58 -9.51 1.48 6.86
C GLN A 58 -9.30 2.28 5.57
N ARG A 59 -8.52 3.36 5.64
CA ARG A 59 -8.07 4.11 4.45
C ARG A 59 -7.38 3.15 3.47
N PHE A 60 -7.46 3.44 2.20
CA PHE A 60 -6.94 2.55 1.14
C PHE A 60 -5.47 2.18 1.37
N PHE A 61 -4.60 3.17 1.58
CA PHE A 61 -3.17 2.93 1.82
C PHE A 61 -2.85 2.35 3.20
N ASP A 62 -3.82 2.25 4.11
CA ASP A 62 -3.67 1.59 5.43
C ASP A 62 -4.02 0.10 5.39
N ARG A 63 -4.67 -0.40 4.33
CA ARG A 63 -5.04 -1.81 4.18
C ARG A 63 -3.80 -2.69 4.14
N LYS A 64 -3.92 -3.87 4.77
CA LYS A 64 -2.78 -4.79 4.93
C LYS A 64 -2.08 -5.11 3.62
N GLU A 65 -2.83 -5.54 2.59
CA GLU A 65 -2.31 -5.92 1.28
C GLU A 65 -1.62 -4.76 0.55
N VAL A 66 -2.18 -3.56 0.66
CA VAL A 66 -1.60 -2.35 0.06
C VAL A 66 -0.30 -1.96 0.77
N LYS A 67 -0.28 -1.99 2.11
CA LYS A 67 0.93 -1.75 2.91
C LYS A 67 2.00 -2.80 2.65
N ASP A 68 1.62 -4.06 2.46
CA ASP A 68 2.57 -5.15 2.21
C ASP A 68 3.23 -4.95 0.83
N ILE A 69 2.45 -4.68 -0.23
CA ILE A 69 3.02 -4.41 -1.56
C ILE A 69 3.88 -3.15 -1.55
N ASN A 70 3.43 -2.05 -0.94
CA ASN A 70 4.25 -0.84 -0.80
C ASN A 70 5.52 -1.09 0.02
N SER A 71 5.53 -2.08 0.93
CA SER A 71 6.75 -2.45 1.66
C SER A 71 7.73 -3.21 0.78
N TYR A 72 7.25 -4.06 -0.16
CA TYR A 72 8.12 -4.63 -1.21
C TYR A 72 8.76 -3.55 -2.07
N LEU A 73 7.96 -2.59 -2.54
CA LEU A 73 8.47 -1.48 -3.34
C LEU A 73 9.52 -0.66 -2.58
N ALA A 74 9.27 -0.42 -1.30
CA ALA A 74 10.16 0.40 -0.49
C ALA A 74 11.51 -0.25 -0.20
N ILE A 75 11.59 -1.57 0.01
CA ILE A 75 12.89 -2.24 0.22
C ILE A 75 13.73 -2.32 -1.07
N ILE A 76 13.11 -2.20 -2.23
CA ILE A 76 13.82 -2.11 -3.52
C ILE A 76 14.52 -0.76 -3.63
N VAL A 77 13.85 0.33 -3.24
CA VAL A 77 14.43 1.67 -3.20
C VAL A 77 15.44 1.81 -2.06
N ASN A 78 15.11 1.28 -0.88
CA ASN A 78 15.95 1.36 0.30
C ASN A 78 16.12 0.00 0.99
N PRO A 79 17.15 -0.77 0.64
CA PRO A 79 17.41 -2.08 1.26
C PRO A 79 17.80 -2.00 2.75
N ARG A 80 17.95 -0.80 3.30
CA ARG A 80 18.22 -0.57 4.73
C ARG A 80 16.95 -0.41 5.57
N ASP A 81 15.77 -0.46 4.96
CA ASP A 81 14.49 -0.37 5.68
C ASP A 81 14.12 -1.74 6.30
N ASP A 82 14.77 -2.04 7.41
CA ASP A 82 14.57 -3.28 8.16
C ASP A 82 13.12 -3.41 8.71
N VAL A 83 12.43 -2.31 8.93
CA VAL A 83 11.04 -2.31 9.41
C VAL A 83 10.12 -2.89 8.33
N ARG A 84 10.25 -2.40 7.10
CA ARG A 84 9.47 -2.88 5.97
C ARG A 84 9.89 -4.29 5.54
N LEU A 85 11.18 -4.61 5.62
CA LEU A 85 11.65 -5.96 5.39
C LEU A 85 11.04 -6.97 6.37
N ARG A 86 11.03 -6.68 7.67
CA ARG A 86 10.40 -7.53 8.70
C ARG A 86 8.92 -7.78 8.42
N ARG A 87 8.23 -6.80 7.85
CA ARG A 87 6.82 -6.90 7.52
C ARG A 87 6.56 -7.94 6.42
N ILE A 88 7.42 -8.05 5.42
CA ILE A 88 7.14 -8.82 4.20
C ILE A 88 7.98 -10.08 4.03
N ILE A 89 9.05 -10.27 4.77
CA ILE A 89 9.98 -11.39 4.60
C ILE A 89 9.29 -12.76 4.69
N ASN A 90 8.25 -12.86 5.51
CA ASN A 90 7.41 -14.07 5.64
C ASN A 90 5.93 -13.83 5.26
N GLU A 91 5.64 -12.83 4.47
CA GLU A 91 4.32 -12.52 3.94
C GLU A 91 4.38 -12.36 2.40
N PRO A 92 3.94 -13.33 1.63
CA PRO A 92 3.34 -14.63 1.99
C PRO A 92 4.27 -15.55 2.80
N ALA A 93 3.68 -16.56 3.45
CA ALA A 93 4.41 -17.50 4.31
C ALA A 93 5.51 -18.26 3.53
N ARG A 94 6.79 -18.10 3.97
CA ARG A 94 7.99 -18.71 3.35
C ARG A 94 8.74 -19.66 4.26
N LYS A 95 8.12 -20.05 5.38
CA LYS A 95 8.79 -20.83 6.44
C LYS A 95 9.97 -20.09 7.10
N ILE A 96 9.94 -18.77 7.08
CA ILE A 96 10.88 -17.90 7.80
C ILE A 96 10.19 -17.46 9.09
N GLY A 97 10.44 -18.20 10.18
CA GLY A 97 9.77 -17.94 11.46
C GLY A 97 10.31 -16.69 12.18
N MET A 98 9.57 -16.20 13.18
CA MET A 98 9.91 -14.99 13.95
C MET A 98 11.33 -15.11 14.58
N THR A 99 11.66 -16.26 15.15
CA THR A 99 13.00 -16.50 15.73
C THR A 99 14.13 -16.33 14.72
N THR A 100 13.90 -16.71 13.44
CA THR A 100 14.87 -16.47 12.37
C THR A 100 15.01 -15.00 12.06
N ILE A 101 13.90 -14.27 12.01
CA ILE A 101 13.86 -12.82 11.75
C ILE A 101 14.58 -12.07 12.88
N GLU A 102 14.36 -12.46 14.13
CA GLU A 102 15.05 -11.89 15.30
C GLU A 102 16.57 -12.12 15.21
N LYS A 103 17.01 -13.34 14.89
CA LYS A 103 18.44 -13.64 14.72
C LYS A 103 19.10 -12.83 13.60
N ILE A 104 18.41 -12.66 12.46
CA ILE A 104 18.90 -11.79 11.39
C ILE A 104 19.07 -10.36 11.91
N GLY A 105 18.10 -9.85 12.67
CA GLY A 105 18.18 -8.51 13.27
C GLY A 105 19.32 -8.37 14.26
N GLU A 106 19.56 -9.37 15.12
CA GLU A 106 20.69 -9.38 16.07
C GLU A 106 22.04 -9.39 15.35
N LEU A 107 22.19 -10.21 14.31
CA LEU A 107 23.40 -10.26 13.48
C LEU A 107 23.62 -8.93 12.76
N ALA A 108 22.56 -8.36 12.16
CA ALA A 108 22.61 -7.06 11.51
C ALA A 108 23.08 -5.95 12.47
N ALA A 109 22.47 -5.88 13.65
CA ALA A 109 22.81 -4.91 14.68
C ALA A 109 24.27 -5.08 15.17
N SER A 110 24.72 -6.32 15.40
CA SER A 110 26.08 -6.61 15.87
C SER A 110 27.17 -6.21 14.86
N LYS A 111 26.84 -6.23 13.56
CA LYS A 111 27.76 -5.88 12.47
C LYS A 111 27.58 -4.46 11.95
N GLY A 112 26.54 -3.75 12.36
CA GLY A 112 26.22 -2.40 11.87
C GLY A 112 25.78 -2.37 10.40
N VAL A 113 25.19 -3.45 9.91
CA VAL A 113 24.72 -3.60 8.53
C VAL A 113 23.20 -3.82 8.48
N PRO A 114 22.51 -3.57 7.35
CA PRO A 114 21.09 -3.86 7.22
C PRO A 114 20.82 -5.38 7.23
N MET A 115 19.61 -5.77 7.61
CA MET A 115 19.18 -7.18 7.60
C MET A 115 19.27 -7.82 6.21
N MET A 116 19.07 -7.07 5.13
CA MET A 116 19.19 -7.56 3.76
C MET A 116 20.62 -8.04 3.44
N GLU A 117 21.65 -7.39 4.00
CA GLU A 117 23.04 -7.80 3.88
C GLU A 117 23.30 -9.17 4.52
N ILE A 118 22.72 -9.41 5.70
CA ILE A 118 22.80 -10.72 6.38
C ILE A 118 22.13 -11.79 5.54
N ILE A 119 20.98 -11.49 4.93
CA ILE A 119 20.24 -12.42 4.06
C ILE A 119 21.04 -12.74 2.80
N ALA A 120 21.66 -11.73 2.19
CA ALA A 120 22.50 -11.90 1.00
C ALA A 120 23.66 -12.88 1.22
N HIS A 121 24.19 -12.94 2.45
CA HIS A 121 25.32 -13.77 2.82
C HIS A 121 24.93 -14.86 3.83
N VAL A 122 23.69 -15.35 3.74
CA VAL A 122 23.11 -16.26 4.76
C VAL A 122 23.94 -17.51 5.05
N ARG A 123 24.71 -18.00 4.07
CA ARG A 123 25.55 -19.20 4.22
C ARG A 123 26.73 -18.97 5.18
N ASP A 124 27.12 -17.74 5.41
CA ASP A 124 28.23 -17.38 6.31
C ASP A 124 27.82 -17.45 7.80
N TYR A 125 26.52 -17.64 8.08
CA TYR A 125 25.95 -17.62 9.43
C TYR A 125 25.41 -19.01 9.83
N PRO A 126 26.14 -19.78 10.67
CA PRO A 126 25.71 -21.09 11.14
C PRO A 126 24.34 -21.07 11.83
N GLU A 127 23.99 -19.98 12.51
CA GLU A 127 22.73 -19.78 13.23
C GLU A 127 21.51 -19.77 12.29
N LEU A 128 21.71 -19.43 11.02
CA LEU A 128 20.66 -19.32 10.00
C LEU A 128 20.56 -20.53 9.05
N GLN A 129 21.43 -21.52 9.21
CA GLN A 129 21.52 -22.66 8.29
C GLN A 129 20.18 -23.39 8.06
N ARG A 130 19.35 -23.53 9.09
CA ARG A 130 18.03 -24.17 8.98
C ARG A 130 17.06 -23.43 8.06
N ALA A 131 17.19 -22.10 7.99
CA ALA A 131 16.35 -21.23 7.16
C ALA A 131 17.04 -20.79 5.87
N ALA A 132 18.32 -21.15 5.67
CA ALA A 132 19.16 -20.64 4.59
C ALA A 132 18.49 -20.76 3.22
N ALA A 133 17.97 -21.94 2.87
CA ALA A 133 17.33 -22.16 1.57
C ALA A 133 16.05 -21.29 1.36
N ALA A 134 15.33 -20.94 2.43
CA ALA A 134 14.17 -20.07 2.34
C ALA A 134 14.60 -18.61 2.19
N LEU A 135 15.65 -18.19 2.90
CA LEU A 135 16.22 -16.85 2.82
C LEU A 135 16.89 -16.60 1.46
N GLU A 136 17.60 -17.61 0.91
CA GLU A 136 18.16 -17.53 -0.44
C GLU A 136 17.07 -17.30 -1.50
N ARG A 137 16.00 -18.10 -1.49
CA ARG A 137 14.87 -17.90 -2.42
C ARG A 137 14.22 -16.53 -2.27
N PHE A 138 14.12 -16.02 -1.05
CA PHE A 138 13.63 -14.65 -0.82
C PHE A 138 14.58 -13.64 -1.44
N TYR A 139 15.88 -13.78 -1.25
CA TYR A 139 16.89 -12.88 -1.79
C TYR A 139 16.96 -12.95 -3.33
N GLU A 140 16.85 -14.12 -3.93
CA GLU A 140 16.77 -14.31 -5.38
C GLU A 140 15.56 -13.57 -5.96
N MET A 141 14.37 -13.75 -5.38
CA MET A 141 13.17 -13.00 -5.77
C MET A 141 13.38 -11.48 -5.62
N TYR A 142 13.95 -11.03 -4.50
CA TYR A 142 14.25 -9.61 -4.27
C TYR A 142 15.18 -9.07 -5.36
N ARG A 143 16.25 -9.78 -5.71
CA ARG A 143 17.16 -9.38 -6.79
C ARG A 143 16.48 -9.29 -8.15
N GLU A 144 15.66 -10.27 -8.48
CA GLU A 144 14.86 -10.25 -9.71
C GLU A 144 13.94 -9.01 -9.75
N LEU A 145 13.30 -8.66 -8.64
CA LEU A 145 12.47 -7.45 -8.56
C LEU A 145 13.30 -6.17 -8.69
N CYS A 146 14.51 -6.12 -8.14
CA CYS A 146 15.42 -4.99 -8.35
C CYS A 146 15.78 -4.79 -9.84
N ASP A 147 16.06 -5.88 -10.56
CA ASP A 147 16.38 -5.83 -11.99
C ASP A 147 15.16 -5.34 -12.81
N LEU A 148 13.96 -5.83 -12.49
CA LEU A 148 12.71 -5.42 -13.15
C LEU A 148 12.36 -3.94 -12.87
N SER A 149 12.65 -3.45 -11.67
CA SER A 149 12.37 -2.04 -11.32
C SER A 149 13.11 -1.01 -12.19
N ILE A 150 14.18 -1.44 -12.87
CA ILE A 150 14.98 -0.60 -13.76
C ILE A 150 14.50 -0.69 -15.23
N SER A 151 13.94 -1.84 -15.61
CA SER A 151 13.62 -2.15 -17.00
C SER A 151 12.15 -1.98 -17.38
N GLU A 152 11.24 -2.08 -16.40
CA GLU A 152 9.81 -2.10 -16.65
C GLU A 152 9.13 -0.76 -16.28
N PRO A 153 8.03 -0.38 -16.98
CA PRO A 153 7.15 0.70 -16.54
C PRO A 153 6.63 0.43 -15.14
N LEU A 154 6.33 1.49 -14.38
CA LEU A 154 6.00 1.38 -12.95
C LEU A 154 4.75 0.53 -12.68
N ASP A 155 3.71 0.67 -13.49
CA ASP A 155 2.46 -0.10 -13.36
C ASP A 155 2.67 -1.59 -13.64
N VAL A 156 3.49 -1.93 -14.66
CA VAL A 156 3.90 -3.30 -14.99
C VAL A 156 4.71 -3.88 -13.85
N PHE A 157 5.70 -3.12 -13.37
CA PHE A 157 6.57 -3.52 -12.27
C PHE A 157 5.77 -3.84 -10.98
N VAL A 158 4.80 -3.00 -10.60
CA VAL A 158 3.93 -3.29 -9.44
C VAL A 158 3.13 -4.56 -9.65
N GLY A 159 2.66 -4.82 -10.87
CA GLY A 159 2.02 -6.09 -11.23
C GLY A 159 2.95 -7.29 -11.03
N ASP A 160 4.21 -7.16 -11.41
CA ASP A 160 5.23 -8.18 -11.21
C ASP A 160 5.57 -8.40 -9.73
N VAL A 161 5.67 -7.35 -8.94
CA VAL A 161 5.83 -7.46 -7.48
C VAL A 161 4.69 -8.29 -6.86
N ILE A 162 3.43 -7.98 -7.19
CA ILE A 162 2.26 -8.70 -6.68
C ILE A 162 2.31 -10.20 -7.05
N LYS A 163 2.72 -10.50 -8.27
CA LYS A 163 2.75 -11.86 -8.80
C LYS A 163 3.97 -12.65 -8.31
N LYS A 164 5.19 -12.09 -8.47
CA LYS A 164 6.45 -12.79 -8.17
C LYS A 164 6.69 -12.95 -6.67
N SER A 165 6.20 -12.03 -5.83
CA SER A 165 6.20 -12.21 -4.38
C SER A 165 5.33 -13.39 -3.92
N GLY A 166 4.42 -13.88 -4.77
CA GLY A 166 3.42 -14.90 -4.44
C GLY A 166 2.19 -14.35 -3.71
N TYR A 167 2.09 -13.03 -3.57
CA TYR A 167 1.01 -12.39 -2.79
C TYR A 167 -0.37 -12.65 -3.41
N GLU A 168 -0.48 -12.49 -4.73
CA GLU A 168 -1.72 -12.81 -5.45
C GLU A 168 -2.13 -14.27 -5.29
N ALA A 169 -1.20 -15.20 -5.42
CA ALA A 169 -1.45 -16.63 -5.27
C ALA A 169 -1.93 -16.98 -3.85
N MET A 170 -1.36 -16.35 -2.84
CA MET A 170 -1.81 -16.47 -1.45
C MET A 170 -3.27 -16.02 -1.31
N LEU A 171 -3.62 -14.82 -1.79
CA LEU A 171 -4.97 -14.28 -1.67
C LEU A 171 -6.01 -15.12 -2.43
N ARG A 172 -5.65 -15.66 -3.60
CA ARG A 172 -6.50 -16.59 -4.35
C ARG A 172 -6.75 -17.88 -3.56
N THR A 173 -5.73 -18.39 -2.89
CA THR A 173 -5.85 -19.60 -2.05
C THR A 173 -6.72 -19.32 -0.81
N GLU A 174 -6.63 -18.13 -0.24
CA GLU A 174 -7.47 -17.68 0.88
C GLU A 174 -8.91 -17.37 0.46
N GLY A 175 -9.22 -17.29 -0.84
CA GLY A 175 -10.53 -16.90 -1.37
C GLY A 175 -10.90 -15.43 -1.07
N SER A 176 -9.91 -14.57 -0.86
CA SER A 176 -10.12 -13.18 -0.44
C SER A 176 -10.31 -12.25 -1.64
N GLN A 177 -11.50 -12.30 -2.28
CA GLN A 177 -11.80 -11.47 -3.44
C GLN A 177 -11.63 -9.97 -3.14
N MET A 178 -12.11 -9.50 -1.99
CA MET A 178 -11.99 -8.09 -1.60
C MET A 178 -10.53 -7.60 -1.59
N ARG A 179 -9.60 -8.42 -1.11
CA ARG A 179 -8.17 -8.06 -1.10
C ARG A 179 -7.55 -8.11 -2.49
N LEU A 180 -8.01 -9.02 -3.35
CA LEU A 180 -7.62 -9.04 -4.77
C LEU A 180 -8.11 -7.79 -5.50
N ASP A 181 -9.35 -7.34 -5.23
CA ASP A 181 -9.89 -6.10 -5.78
C ASP A 181 -9.07 -4.88 -5.32
N ASN A 182 -8.63 -4.86 -4.06
CA ASN A 182 -7.74 -3.81 -3.55
C ASN A 182 -6.37 -3.80 -4.26
N LEU A 183 -5.81 -4.96 -4.62
CA LEU A 183 -4.57 -5.02 -5.40
C LEU A 183 -4.78 -4.59 -6.87
N ALA A 184 -5.94 -4.90 -7.46
CA ALA A 184 -6.28 -4.41 -8.78
C ALA A 184 -6.40 -2.89 -8.79
N GLU A 185 -7.05 -2.31 -7.77
CA GLU A 185 -7.16 -0.87 -7.57
C GLU A 185 -5.78 -0.22 -7.34
N LEU A 186 -4.89 -0.86 -6.57
CA LEU A 186 -3.52 -0.38 -6.39
C LEU A 186 -2.80 -0.26 -7.74
N LYS A 187 -2.88 -1.28 -8.59
CA LYS A 187 -2.31 -1.23 -9.95
C LYS A 187 -2.90 -0.09 -10.77
N GLN A 188 -4.23 0.08 -10.73
CA GLN A 188 -4.90 1.16 -11.45
C GLN A 188 -4.44 2.54 -10.96
N SER A 189 -4.27 2.71 -9.65
CA SER A 189 -3.79 3.98 -9.07
C SER A 189 -2.34 4.28 -9.49
N VAL A 190 -1.49 3.26 -9.58
CA VAL A 190 -0.11 3.39 -10.08
C VAL A 190 -0.11 3.79 -11.55
N TYR A 191 -0.90 3.13 -12.40
CA TYR A 191 -1.05 3.48 -13.80
C TYR A 191 -1.52 4.94 -13.98
N THR A 192 -2.51 5.35 -13.19
CA THR A 192 -3.00 6.72 -13.21
C THR A 192 -1.93 7.72 -12.76
N TYR A 193 -1.16 7.37 -11.72
CA TYR A 193 -0.02 8.17 -11.27
C TYR A 193 1.02 8.31 -12.38
N GLU A 194 1.43 7.22 -13.01
CA GLU A 194 2.43 7.20 -14.09
C GLU A 194 2.00 8.06 -15.28
N THR A 195 0.73 7.96 -15.70
CA THR A 195 0.19 8.76 -16.81
C THR A 195 0.10 10.26 -16.50
N THR A 196 0.02 10.65 -15.24
CA THR A 196 -0.08 12.05 -14.80
C THR A 196 1.24 12.67 -14.35
N CYS A 197 2.22 11.86 -13.94
CA CYS A 197 3.51 12.32 -13.41
C CYS A 197 4.51 12.72 -14.51
N GLY A 198 4.36 12.17 -15.72
CA GLY A 198 5.25 12.44 -16.84
C GLY A 198 6.65 11.81 -16.70
N GLU A 199 7.69 12.49 -17.19
CA GLU A 199 9.07 11.98 -17.24
C GLU A 199 9.74 11.83 -15.85
N GLU A 200 9.18 12.43 -14.80
CA GLU A 200 9.69 12.33 -13.42
C GLU A 200 9.14 11.14 -12.64
N CYS A 201 8.42 10.24 -13.31
CA CYS A 201 7.76 9.10 -12.67
C CYS A 201 8.76 8.01 -12.28
N THR A 202 9.35 8.13 -11.09
CA THR A 202 10.21 7.12 -10.48
C THR A 202 9.50 6.39 -9.35
N LEU A 203 10.01 5.22 -8.98
CA LEU A 203 9.51 4.45 -7.85
C LEU A 203 9.63 5.24 -6.54
N GLU A 204 10.71 6.00 -6.36
CA GLU A 204 10.93 6.87 -5.20
C GLU A 204 9.87 7.97 -5.12
N HIS A 205 9.56 8.62 -6.24
CA HIS A 205 8.53 9.67 -6.30
C HIS A 205 7.14 9.08 -6.01
N TYR A 206 6.84 7.89 -6.52
CA TYR A 206 5.59 7.20 -6.20
C TYR A 206 5.47 6.90 -4.70
N LEU A 207 6.52 6.37 -4.07
CA LEU A 207 6.51 6.11 -2.63
C LEU A 207 6.40 7.37 -1.78
N ALA A 208 7.05 8.47 -2.20
CA ALA A 208 6.87 9.78 -1.57
C ALA A 208 5.43 10.29 -1.71
N HIS A 209 4.82 10.09 -2.89
CA HIS A 209 3.42 10.41 -3.13
C HIS A 209 2.48 9.61 -2.19
N VAL A 210 2.67 8.30 -2.07
CA VAL A 210 1.91 7.45 -1.14
C VAL A 210 2.07 7.91 0.31
N ALA A 211 3.28 8.35 0.70
CA ALA A 211 3.54 8.83 2.06
C ALA A 211 2.71 10.07 2.44
N LEU A 212 2.35 10.92 1.47
CA LEU A 212 1.47 12.07 1.72
C LEU A 212 0.07 11.65 2.18
N PHE A 213 -0.45 10.54 1.64
CA PHE A 213 -1.79 10.04 2.01
C PHE A 213 -1.80 9.25 3.32
N THR A 214 -0.68 8.64 3.70
CA THR A 214 -0.56 7.90 4.96
C THR A 214 -0.32 8.80 6.15
N ASN A 215 0.32 9.97 5.95
CA ASN A 215 0.70 10.93 7.00
C ASN A 215 -0.26 12.11 7.13
N ALA A 216 -1.32 12.18 6.32
CA ALA A 216 -2.33 13.23 6.44
C ALA A 216 -3.09 13.06 7.78
N ASP A 217 -2.57 13.66 8.84
CA ASP A 217 -3.33 13.95 10.05
C ASP A 217 -4.36 15.02 9.67
N LEU A 218 -5.61 14.60 9.60
CA LEU A 218 -6.73 15.48 9.30
C LEU A 218 -7.04 16.27 10.58
N ASP A 219 -6.70 17.53 10.58
CA ASP A 219 -6.54 18.41 11.76
C ASP A 219 -7.80 18.65 12.63
N ASP A 220 -9.02 18.36 12.16
CA ASP A 220 -10.22 18.39 13.00
C ASP A 220 -11.06 17.12 12.89
N PRO A 221 -11.01 16.23 13.90
CA PRO A 221 -11.80 14.99 13.88
C PRO A 221 -13.32 15.23 13.96
N ARG A 222 -13.79 16.47 14.17
CA ARG A 222 -15.20 16.79 14.38
C ARG A 222 -15.93 17.22 13.11
N ASP A 223 -15.23 17.81 12.13
CA ASP A 223 -15.83 18.26 10.86
C ASP A 223 -15.17 17.58 9.67
N GLN A 224 -15.66 16.40 9.33
CA GLN A 224 -15.10 15.53 8.29
C GLN A 224 -16.20 14.88 7.47
N VAL A 225 -15.99 14.78 6.14
CA VAL A 225 -16.84 13.96 5.26
C VAL A 225 -16.73 12.48 5.65
N ARG A 226 -17.86 11.79 5.71
CA ARG A 226 -17.91 10.35 6.00
C ARG A 226 -17.86 9.56 4.70
N LEU A 227 -16.87 8.67 4.57
CA LEU A 227 -16.76 7.73 3.47
C LEU A 227 -17.09 6.33 3.97
N MET A 228 -18.01 5.61 3.34
CA MET A 228 -18.39 4.28 3.81
C MET A 228 -19.00 3.42 2.71
N THR A 229 -18.95 2.11 2.90
CA THR A 229 -19.70 1.21 2.03
C THR A 229 -21.20 1.28 2.33
N VAL A 230 -22.04 0.97 1.34
CA VAL A 230 -23.50 0.81 1.54
C VAL A 230 -23.81 -0.19 2.65
N HIS A 231 -22.96 -1.23 2.81
CA HIS A 231 -23.09 -2.19 3.92
C HIS A 231 -22.85 -1.57 5.28
N SER A 232 -21.79 -0.75 5.40
CA SER A 232 -21.46 -0.06 6.65
C SER A 232 -22.50 1.01 7.02
N ALA A 233 -23.18 1.58 6.00
CA ALA A 233 -24.24 2.57 6.18
C ALA A 233 -25.56 1.96 6.70
N LYS A 234 -25.76 0.65 6.53
CA LYS A 234 -27.00 -0.03 6.94
C LYS A 234 -27.19 0.06 8.45
N GLY A 235 -28.25 0.71 8.90
CA GLY A 235 -28.60 0.92 10.30
C GLY A 235 -28.02 2.19 10.93
N LEU A 236 -27.31 3.02 10.15
CA LEU A 236 -26.96 4.37 10.56
C LEU A 236 -28.06 5.35 10.13
N GLU A 237 -28.29 6.38 10.95
CA GLU A 237 -29.15 7.52 10.62
C GLU A 237 -28.26 8.69 10.19
N PHE A 238 -28.64 9.37 9.10
CA PHE A 238 -27.90 10.49 8.51
C PHE A 238 -28.74 11.76 8.54
#